data_3c7ae1a16269457b0c01e2347758e146
#
_entry.id   3c7ae1a16269457b0c01e2347758e146
#
_cell.length_a   1.000
_cell.length_b   1.000
_cell.length_c   1.000
_cell.angle_alpha   90.00
_cell.angle_beta   90.00
_cell.angle_gamma   90.00
#
_symmetry.space_group_name_H-M   'P 1'
#
loop_
_entity.id
_entity.type
_entity.pdbx_description
1 polymer ?
#
loop_
_entity_poly.entity_id
_entity_poly.type
_entity_poly.pdbx_seq_one_letter_code
_entity_poly.pdbx_strand_id
1 'polypeptide(L)'
;CITNNYKDINVELIDCMKYVNITIEKITTAAYREMAKKAPWAWGKIYADSQKGPLAHISSRSNKIMAIKLLKLLREKNPDLIISTHPFGSQMCSYLKRKQKITSKIATIMTDFAPHDQWLVGSEYTDYYFVAHNKMKQYLISKNIDENKIFDTGIPISNRFLLNYNKNDILSELNFTPNKKTVLFFGGGEFGLGKTKTVEIFECFVKLFPNIQIIAVAGKNEKMKTAFSKIVEQEKRNDSIRVLEFTNKVPEFMSVSDLVVTKPGGLTTSESLASKLPMVIINPIPGQEEENAQFLEENGIAIWIKKYDNPYEKLQNLFSDPKLLPTMKENTEKLSKKYSTQNICKILFN
;
A
#
# COMPACT_ATOMS: atom_id res chain seq x y z
N CYS A 1 0.34 8.05 16.52
CA CYS A 1 0.61 7.15 17.66
C CYS A 1 1.69 7.75 18.57
N ILE A 2 2.89 8.05 18.04
CA ILE A 2 4.00 8.56 18.86
C ILE A 2 3.56 9.83 19.60
N THR A 3 3.18 10.87 18.91
CA THR A 3 2.76 12.18 19.46
C THR A 3 1.63 12.11 20.49
N ASN A 4 0.77 11.09 20.39
CA ASN A 4 -0.38 10.97 21.31
C ASN A 4 -0.04 10.16 22.58
N ASN A 5 0.87 9.19 22.47
CA ASN A 5 1.12 8.21 23.53
C ASN A 5 2.48 8.39 24.22
N TYR A 6 3.40 9.15 23.62
CA TYR A 6 4.76 9.36 24.09
C TYR A 6 5.05 10.87 24.10
N LYS A 7 4.57 11.56 25.15
CA LYS A 7 4.60 13.03 25.25
C LYS A 7 6.01 13.63 25.34
N ASP A 8 6.96 12.86 25.85
CA ASP A 8 8.35 13.28 26.02
C ASP A 8 9.19 13.09 24.73
N ILE A 9 8.58 12.58 23.65
CA ILE A 9 9.25 12.37 22.37
C ILE A 9 8.87 13.49 21.40
N ASN A 10 9.87 14.24 20.96
CA ASN A 10 9.72 15.21 19.88
C ASN A 10 9.77 14.49 18.53
N VAL A 11 8.75 14.66 17.70
CA VAL A 11 8.62 13.99 16.38
C VAL A 11 8.54 15.02 15.27
N GLU A 12 9.44 14.90 14.31
CA GLU A 12 9.41 15.69 13.09
C GLU A 12 9.24 14.77 11.86
N LEU A 13 8.28 15.09 10.99
CA LEU A 13 8.04 14.38 9.73
C LEU A 13 8.71 15.13 8.57
N ILE A 14 9.59 14.44 7.87
CA ILE A 14 10.38 15.02 6.77
C ILE A 14 10.19 14.21 5.50
N ASP A 15 9.79 14.88 4.42
CA ASP A 15 9.91 14.33 3.08
C ASP A 15 11.39 14.46 2.63
N CYS A 16 12.13 13.38 2.84
CA CYS A 16 13.57 13.36 2.59
C CYS A 16 13.91 13.61 1.11
N MET A 17 13.09 13.13 0.17
CA MET A 17 13.35 13.31 -1.26
C MET A 17 13.15 14.76 -1.68
N LYS A 18 12.09 15.38 -1.21
CA LYS A 18 11.80 16.80 -1.44
C LYS A 18 12.86 17.70 -0.79
N TYR A 19 13.29 17.36 0.44
CA TYR A 19 14.34 18.10 1.14
C TYR A 19 15.68 18.06 0.40
N VAL A 20 16.08 16.88 -0.08
CA VAL A 20 17.38 16.68 -0.71
C VAL A 20 17.45 17.30 -2.10
N ASN A 21 16.42 17.22 -2.90
CA ASN A 21 16.39 17.84 -4.23
C ASN A 21 14.99 17.93 -4.84
N ILE A 22 14.36 19.09 -4.74
CA ILE A 22 13.04 19.37 -5.32
C ILE A 22 13.00 19.10 -6.83
N THR A 23 14.09 19.36 -7.55
CA THR A 23 14.16 19.17 -9.00
C THR A 23 14.23 17.69 -9.37
N ILE A 24 15.05 16.92 -8.66
CA ILE A 24 15.14 15.45 -8.87
C ILE A 24 13.82 14.78 -8.46
N GLU A 25 13.21 15.18 -7.34
CA GLU A 25 11.89 14.68 -6.92
C GLU A 25 10.84 14.91 -8.01
N LYS A 26 10.73 16.14 -8.54
CA LYS A 26 9.80 16.46 -9.63
C LYS A 26 10.08 15.66 -10.90
N ILE A 27 11.34 15.54 -11.30
CA ILE A 27 11.74 14.82 -12.51
C ILE A 27 11.50 13.30 -12.32
N THR A 28 11.91 12.73 -11.20
CA THR A 28 11.72 11.29 -10.94
C THR A 28 10.24 10.94 -10.79
N THR A 29 9.46 11.75 -10.10
CA THR A 29 8.03 11.55 -9.96
C THR A 29 7.30 11.72 -11.30
N ALA A 30 7.66 12.73 -12.10
CA ALA A 30 7.09 12.92 -13.42
C ALA A 30 7.50 11.79 -14.39
N ALA A 31 8.77 11.39 -14.41
CA ALA A 31 9.26 10.28 -15.22
C ALA A 31 8.61 8.95 -14.81
N TYR A 32 8.47 8.69 -13.52
CA TYR A 32 7.75 7.54 -13.00
C TYR A 32 6.28 7.55 -13.47
N ARG A 33 5.59 8.69 -13.33
CA ARG A 33 4.20 8.85 -13.77
C ARG A 33 4.03 8.59 -15.27
N GLU A 34 4.87 9.18 -16.09
CA GLU A 34 4.82 9.02 -17.55
C GLU A 34 5.18 7.58 -17.97
N MET A 35 6.19 7.00 -17.36
CA MET A 35 6.62 5.63 -17.65
C MET A 35 5.56 4.61 -17.21
N ALA A 36 5.03 4.75 -16.00
CA ALA A 36 3.95 3.90 -15.51
C ALA A 36 2.67 4.01 -16.36
N LYS A 37 2.42 5.18 -16.99
CA LYS A 37 1.28 5.38 -17.90
C LYS A 37 1.53 4.84 -19.30
N LYS A 38 2.68 5.16 -19.89
CA LYS A 38 2.95 4.93 -21.32
C LYS A 38 3.70 3.65 -21.60
N ALA A 39 4.54 3.21 -20.67
CA ALA A 39 5.40 2.04 -20.82
C ALA A 39 5.59 1.30 -19.48
N PRO A 40 4.53 0.74 -18.87
CA PRO A 40 4.63 0.03 -17.58
C PRO A 40 5.61 -1.14 -17.62
N TRP A 41 5.79 -1.78 -18.79
CA TRP A 41 6.81 -2.82 -19.00
C TRP A 41 8.24 -2.30 -18.81
N ALA A 42 8.51 -1.05 -19.24
CA ALA A 42 9.82 -0.44 -19.07
C ALA A 42 10.13 -0.18 -17.58
N TRP A 43 9.12 0.20 -16.80
CA TRP A 43 9.27 0.30 -15.34
C TRP A 43 9.58 -1.06 -14.71
N GLY A 44 8.85 -2.11 -15.05
CA GLY A 44 9.12 -3.48 -14.57
C GLY A 44 10.56 -3.93 -14.89
N LYS A 45 11.08 -3.59 -16.07
CA LYS A 45 12.48 -3.86 -16.43
C LYS A 45 13.47 -3.04 -15.58
N ILE A 46 13.23 -1.73 -15.41
CA ILE A 46 14.05 -0.87 -14.55
C ILE A 46 14.03 -1.38 -13.12
N TYR A 47 12.86 -1.79 -12.62
CA TYR A 47 12.72 -2.38 -11.30
C TYR A 47 13.57 -3.65 -11.17
N ALA A 48 13.46 -4.59 -12.10
CA ALA A 48 14.25 -5.83 -12.10
C ALA A 48 15.77 -5.56 -12.19
N ASP A 49 16.17 -4.65 -13.08
CA ASP A 49 17.58 -4.27 -13.25
C ASP A 49 18.13 -3.50 -12.04
N SER A 50 17.28 -2.75 -11.33
CA SER A 50 17.68 -2.05 -10.09
C SER A 50 17.91 -3.01 -8.92
N GLN A 51 17.34 -4.20 -8.95
CA GLN A 51 17.56 -5.22 -7.91
C GLN A 51 18.92 -5.91 -8.06
N LYS A 52 19.37 -6.20 -9.29
CA LYS A 52 20.55 -7.06 -9.55
C LYS A 52 21.54 -6.49 -10.58
N GLY A 53 21.25 -5.35 -11.20
CA GLY A 53 21.98 -4.83 -12.36
C GLY A 53 22.87 -3.61 -12.10
N PRO A 54 23.51 -3.07 -13.15
CA PRO A 54 24.36 -1.87 -13.09
C PRO A 54 23.66 -0.64 -12.49
N LEU A 55 22.31 -0.55 -12.62
CA LEU A 55 21.50 0.54 -12.07
C LEU A 55 21.52 0.59 -10.54
N ALA A 56 21.72 -0.55 -9.86
CA ALA A 56 21.89 -0.59 -8.41
C ALA A 56 23.13 0.23 -7.96
N HIS A 57 24.20 0.21 -8.75
CA HIS A 57 25.42 0.99 -8.47
C HIS A 57 25.25 2.49 -8.76
N ILE A 58 24.47 2.85 -9.79
CA ILE A 58 24.17 4.27 -10.11
C ILE A 58 23.31 4.89 -9.03
N SER A 59 22.29 4.19 -8.55
CA SER A 59 21.46 4.64 -7.43
C SER A 59 22.29 4.86 -6.15
N SER A 60 23.27 4.00 -5.90
CA SER A 60 24.20 4.12 -4.77
C SER A 60 25.07 5.38 -4.83
N ARG A 61 25.52 5.82 -6.02
CA ARG A 61 26.31 7.07 -6.17
C ARG A 61 25.47 8.33 -5.98
N SER A 62 24.28 8.38 -6.59
CA SER A 62 23.36 9.51 -6.41
C SER A 62 22.90 9.63 -4.95
N ASN A 63 22.62 8.51 -4.29
CA ASN A 63 22.26 8.50 -2.87
C ASN A 63 23.37 9.03 -1.96
N LYS A 64 24.67 8.83 -2.30
CA LYS A 64 25.79 9.41 -1.56
C LYS A 64 25.83 10.94 -1.64
N ILE A 65 25.60 11.51 -2.81
CA ILE A 65 25.53 12.97 -3.00
C ILE A 65 24.33 13.55 -2.26
N MET A 66 23.18 12.89 -2.34
CA MET A 66 21.96 13.29 -1.64
C MET A 66 22.09 13.17 -0.12
N ALA A 67 22.81 12.16 0.37
CA ALA A 67 23.09 11.99 1.79
C ALA A 67 23.86 13.17 2.40
N ILE A 68 24.76 13.81 1.64
CA ILE A 68 25.50 14.99 2.12
C ILE A 68 24.56 16.17 2.41
N LYS A 69 23.52 16.34 1.58
CA LYS A 69 22.52 17.39 1.83
C LYS A 69 21.66 17.06 3.06
N LEU A 70 21.26 15.80 3.19
CA LEU A 70 20.50 15.33 4.36
C LEU A 70 21.31 15.49 5.66
N LEU A 71 22.65 15.39 5.59
CA LEU A 71 23.53 15.54 6.74
C LEU A 71 23.37 16.90 7.43
N LYS A 72 23.17 17.99 6.68
CA LYS A 72 22.95 19.32 7.28
C LYS A 72 21.75 19.31 8.22
N LEU A 73 20.64 18.78 7.76
CA LEU A 73 19.42 18.65 8.56
C LEU A 73 19.63 17.75 9.78
N LEU A 74 20.24 16.58 9.58
CA LEU A 74 20.46 15.63 10.67
C LEU A 74 21.42 16.17 11.74
N ARG A 75 22.41 17.00 11.37
CA ARG A 75 23.27 17.69 12.33
C ARG A 75 22.54 18.81 13.11
N GLU A 76 21.66 19.55 12.42
CA GLU A 76 20.87 20.59 13.04
C GLU A 76 19.86 20.02 14.05
N LYS A 77 19.19 18.93 13.67
CA LYS A 77 18.15 18.29 14.49
C LYS A 77 18.70 17.31 15.52
N ASN A 78 19.87 16.73 15.25
CA ASN A 78 20.54 15.71 16.06
C ASN A 78 19.59 14.65 16.65
N PRO A 79 18.82 13.91 15.80
CA PRO A 79 17.82 12.98 16.29
C PRO A 79 18.47 11.74 16.94
N ASP A 80 17.87 11.23 18.02
CA ASP A 80 18.26 9.96 18.63
C ASP A 80 17.88 8.77 17.75
N LEU A 81 16.73 8.88 17.07
CA LEU A 81 16.16 7.83 16.21
C LEU A 81 15.67 8.41 14.88
N ILE A 82 16.02 7.73 13.79
CA ILE A 82 15.52 8.01 12.44
C ILE A 82 14.64 6.84 12.02
N ILE A 83 13.36 7.11 11.73
CA ILE A 83 12.44 6.11 11.17
C ILE A 83 12.28 6.37 9.69
N SER A 84 12.72 5.43 8.85
CA SER A 84 12.57 5.52 7.40
C SER A 84 11.47 4.58 6.89
N THR A 85 10.56 5.13 6.09
CA THR A 85 9.50 4.38 5.40
C THR A 85 9.76 4.25 3.90
N HIS A 86 11.00 4.54 3.47
CA HIS A 86 11.40 4.47 2.07
C HIS A 86 12.86 3.98 1.97
N PRO A 87 13.20 3.08 1.03
CA PRO A 87 14.55 2.51 0.92
C PRO A 87 15.64 3.58 0.76
N PHE A 88 15.41 4.63 -0.02
CA PHE A 88 16.41 5.69 -0.22
C PHE A 88 16.71 6.47 1.06
N GLY A 89 15.71 6.74 1.90
CA GLY A 89 15.91 7.36 3.22
C GLY A 89 16.81 6.49 4.10
N SER A 90 16.52 5.21 4.18
CA SER A 90 17.31 4.22 4.92
C SER A 90 18.76 4.15 4.40
N GLN A 91 18.95 4.05 3.08
CA GLN A 91 20.25 4.01 2.42
C GLN A 91 21.11 5.24 2.71
N MET A 92 20.50 6.46 2.62
CA MET A 92 21.20 7.71 2.90
C MET A 92 21.66 7.78 4.35
N CYS A 93 20.79 7.44 5.29
CA CYS A 93 21.11 7.44 6.73
C CYS A 93 22.16 6.38 7.06
N SER A 94 22.06 5.17 6.53
CA SER A 94 23.04 4.10 6.70
C SER A 94 24.41 4.51 6.14
N TYR A 95 24.46 5.17 4.99
CA TYR A 95 25.70 5.72 4.45
C TYR A 95 26.35 6.76 5.39
N LEU A 96 25.55 7.68 5.94
CA LEU A 96 26.06 8.69 6.89
C LEU A 96 26.55 8.06 8.19
N LYS A 97 25.85 7.05 8.72
CA LYS A 97 26.25 6.30 9.91
C LYS A 97 27.55 5.54 9.69
N ARG A 98 27.70 4.86 8.53
CA ARG A 98 28.95 4.22 8.11
C ARG A 98 30.12 5.20 8.06
N LYS A 99 29.88 6.44 7.64
CA LYS A 99 30.90 7.51 7.62
C LYS A 99 31.08 8.21 8.96
N GLN A 100 30.50 7.69 10.03
CA GLN A 100 30.56 8.26 11.38
C GLN A 100 30.12 9.75 11.42
N LYS A 101 29.17 10.13 10.57
CA LYS A 101 28.65 11.51 10.51
C LYS A 101 27.41 11.71 11.37
N ILE A 102 26.74 10.64 11.72
CA ILE A 102 25.57 10.56 12.63
C ILE A 102 25.71 9.36 13.56
N THR A 103 25.13 9.46 14.74
CA THR A 103 25.11 8.39 15.77
C THR A 103 23.69 7.84 15.97
N SER A 104 22.70 8.46 15.38
CA SER A 104 21.28 8.09 15.49
C SER A 104 21.05 6.59 15.26
N LYS A 105 20.11 5.99 15.99
CA LYS A 105 19.57 4.68 15.62
C LYS A 105 18.75 4.80 14.33
N ILE A 106 18.76 3.77 13.52
CA ILE A 106 18.03 3.72 12.24
C ILE A 106 17.00 2.59 12.29
N ALA A 107 15.74 2.94 12.15
CA ALA A 107 14.63 2.01 12.01
C ALA A 107 14.08 2.08 10.58
N THR A 108 14.01 0.95 9.90
CA THR A 108 13.46 0.82 8.55
C THR A 108 12.12 0.10 8.60
N ILE A 109 11.05 0.78 8.20
CA ILE A 109 9.72 0.18 8.03
C ILE A 109 9.55 -0.13 6.55
N MET A 110 9.56 -1.42 6.21
CA MET A 110 9.33 -1.87 4.84
C MET A 110 7.84 -1.82 4.53
N THR A 111 7.47 -1.00 3.52
CA THR A 111 6.08 -0.69 3.20
C THR A 111 5.50 -1.55 2.08
N ASP A 112 6.06 -2.75 1.88
CA ASP A 112 5.70 -3.71 0.85
C ASP A 112 5.39 -5.08 1.45
N PHE A 113 4.65 -5.91 0.71
CA PHE A 113 4.42 -7.32 1.06
C PHE A 113 5.40 -8.27 0.35
N ALA A 114 6.17 -7.77 -0.59
CA ALA A 114 7.27 -8.50 -1.21
C ALA A 114 8.60 -7.80 -0.91
N PRO A 115 9.62 -8.56 -0.48
CA PRO A 115 10.92 -7.98 -0.17
C PRO A 115 11.70 -7.70 -1.45
N HIS A 116 12.40 -6.56 -1.51
CA HIS A 116 13.36 -6.28 -2.58
C HIS A 116 14.69 -5.75 -2.04
N ASP A 117 15.77 -6.05 -2.75
CA ASP A 117 17.14 -5.83 -2.25
C ASP A 117 17.49 -4.35 -2.03
N GLN A 118 16.73 -3.40 -2.59
CA GLN A 118 16.94 -1.97 -2.31
C GLN A 118 16.71 -1.61 -0.83
N TRP A 119 15.87 -2.35 -0.10
CA TRP A 119 15.70 -2.17 1.34
C TRP A 119 16.91 -2.60 2.15
N LEU A 120 17.80 -3.44 1.57
CA LEU A 120 18.92 -4.06 2.27
C LEU A 120 20.25 -3.32 2.08
N VAL A 121 20.29 -2.31 1.20
CA VAL A 121 21.51 -1.52 0.97
C VAL A 121 21.88 -0.75 2.24
N GLY A 122 23.03 -1.09 2.84
CA GLY A 122 23.51 -0.51 4.09
C GLY A 122 22.91 -1.14 5.35
N SER A 123 22.40 -2.36 5.23
CA SER A 123 21.71 -3.09 6.31
C SER A 123 22.55 -3.27 7.57
N GLU A 124 23.89 -3.36 7.44
CA GLU A 124 24.81 -3.46 8.57
C GLU A 124 24.71 -2.28 9.55
N TYR A 125 24.26 -1.10 9.06
CA TYR A 125 24.11 0.13 9.85
C TYR A 125 22.66 0.41 10.26
N THR A 126 21.71 -0.44 9.89
CA THR A 126 20.33 -0.38 10.33
C THR A 126 20.15 -1.14 11.64
N ASP A 127 19.48 -0.52 12.60
CA ASP A 127 19.29 -1.11 13.94
C ASP A 127 17.99 -1.91 14.04
N TYR A 128 16.93 -1.51 13.32
CA TYR A 128 15.63 -2.16 13.34
C TYR A 128 15.05 -2.29 11.94
N TYR A 129 14.52 -3.47 11.62
CA TYR A 129 13.70 -3.73 10.45
C TYR A 129 12.28 -4.14 10.87
N PHE A 130 11.28 -3.44 10.38
CA PHE A 130 9.88 -3.78 10.54
C PHE A 130 9.32 -4.27 9.22
N VAL A 131 8.81 -5.50 9.21
CA VAL A 131 8.35 -6.19 7.99
C VAL A 131 6.87 -6.52 8.06
N ALA A 132 6.23 -6.69 6.88
CA ALA A 132 4.80 -6.91 6.78
C ALA A 132 4.36 -8.27 7.33
N HIS A 133 5.18 -9.31 7.17
CA HIS A 133 4.86 -10.69 7.56
C HIS A 133 6.11 -11.57 7.69
N ASN A 134 5.93 -12.75 8.29
CA ASN A 134 7.03 -13.66 8.63
C ASN A 134 7.86 -14.13 7.41
N LYS A 135 7.26 -14.35 6.24
CA LYS A 135 8.04 -14.71 5.03
C LYS A 135 9.09 -13.64 4.68
N MET A 136 8.76 -12.34 4.88
CA MET A 136 9.73 -11.25 4.72
C MET A 136 10.82 -11.33 5.80
N LYS A 137 10.48 -11.61 7.06
CA LYS A 137 11.48 -11.84 8.12
C LYS A 137 12.45 -12.94 7.72
N GLN A 138 11.97 -14.09 7.26
CA GLN A 138 12.80 -15.20 6.81
C GLN A 138 13.68 -14.82 5.60
N TYR A 139 13.15 -14.01 4.67
CA TYR A 139 13.94 -13.49 3.56
C TYR A 139 15.11 -12.62 4.04
N LEU A 140 14.89 -11.71 4.99
CA LEU A 140 15.97 -10.87 5.54
C LEU A 140 17.03 -11.71 6.27
N ILE A 141 16.61 -12.73 7.02
CA ILE A 141 17.54 -13.69 7.67
C ILE A 141 18.38 -14.41 6.62
N SER A 142 17.79 -14.87 5.51
CA SER A 142 18.51 -15.52 4.41
C SER A 142 19.52 -14.59 3.71
N LYS A 143 19.39 -13.28 3.89
CA LYS A 143 20.34 -12.25 3.43
C LYS A 143 21.36 -11.85 4.51
N ASN A 144 21.52 -12.67 5.54
CA ASN A 144 22.46 -12.49 6.67
C ASN A 144 22.18 -11.23 7.52
N ILE A 145 20.93 -10.79 7.63
CA ILE A 145 20.54 -9.78 8.60
C ILE A 145 20.24 -10.48 9.93
N ASP A 146 20.79 -9.94 11.02
CA ASP A 146 20.57 -10.47 12.37
C ASP A 146 19.06 -10.51 12.70
N GLU A 147 18.60 -11.69 13.09
CA GLU A 147 17.19 -11.92 13.43
C GLU A 147 16.70 -11.00 14.54
N ASN A 148 17.55 -10.63 15.50
CA ASN A 148 17.21 -9.75 16.61
C ASN A 148 16.89 -8.32 16.17
N LYS A 149 17.26 -7.95 14.95
CA LYS A 149 16.93 -6.65 14.35
C LYS A 149 15.62 -6.67 13.54
N ILE A 150 14.99 -7.85 13.32
CA ILE A 150 13.87 -8.01 12.39
C ILE A 150 12.58 -8.33 13.14
N PHE A 151 11.60 -7.46 13.01
CA PHE A 151 10.32 -7.52 13.71
C PHE A 151 9.16 -7.66 12.72
N ASP A 152 8.42 -8.76 12.81
CA ASP A 152 7.21 -9.01 12.01
C ASP A 152 6.00 -8.31 12.65
N THR A 153 5.96 -7.00 12.53
CA THR A 153 4.91 -6.15 13.12
C THR A 153 3.79 -5.78 12.16
N GLY A 154 4.00 -5.97 10.88
CA GLY A 154 3.11 -5.41 9.85
C GLY A 154 3.47 -3.97 9.47
N ILE A 155 2.82 -3.46 8.42
CA ILE A 155 2.93 -2.08 7.95
C ILE A 155 2.02 -1.19 8.81
N PRO A 156 2.50 -0.03 9.31
CA PRO A 156 1.68 0.86 10.13
C PRO A 156 0.47 1.41 9.38
N ILE A 157 -0.66 1.40 10.02
CA ILE A 157 -1.91 1.96 9.53
C ILE A 157 -2.48 3.00 10.49
N SER A 158 -3.44 3.79 10.04
CA SER A 158 -4.14 4.76 10.87
C SER A 158 -4.93 4.07 11.99
N ASN A 159 -4.93 4.66 13.20
CA ASN A 159 -5.77 4.19 14.31
C ASN A 159 -7.28 4.21 13.98
N ARG A 160 -7.70 4.94 12.97
CA ARG A 160 -9.10 4.94 12.50
C ARG A 160 -9.56 3.56 12.03
N PHE A 161 -8.67 2.68 11.54
CA PHE A 161 -8.99 1.29 11.21
C PHE A 161 -9.18 0.38 12.43
N LEU A 162 -8.92 0.89 13.64
CA LEU A 162 -9.16 0.17 14.90
C LEU A 162 -10.47 0.57 15.58
N LEU A 163 -11.15 1.60 15.07
CA LEU A 163 -12.40 2.08 15.63
C LEU A 163 -13.56 1.15 15.27
N ASN A 164 -14.52 1.05 16.17
CA ASN A 164 -15.77 0.37 15.91
C ASN A 164 -16.75 1.39 15.30
N TYR A 165 -17.12 1.17 14.06
CA TYR A 165 -18.10 1.98 13.34
C TYR A 165 -19.47 1.34 13.38
N ASN A 166 -20.52 2.16 13.52
CA ASN A 166 -21.89 1.69 13.39
C ASN A 166 -22.23 1.45 11.91
N LYS A 167 -22.36 0.17 11.53
CA LYS A 167 -22.64 -0.23 10.16
C LYS A 167 -23.96 0.37 9.62
N ASN A 168 -25.00 0.40 10.44
CA ASN A 168 -26.30 0.87 10.01
C ASN A 168 -26.31 2.37 9.70
N ASP A 169 -25.59 3.18 10.51
CA ASP A 169 -25.50 4.63 10.28
C ASP A 169 -24.79 4.93 8.97
N ILE A 170 -23.66 4.24 8.68
CA ILE A 170 -22.90 4.44 7.45
C ILE A 170 -23.71 4.00 6.23
N LEU A 171 -24.36 2.84 6.30
CA LEU A 171 -25.21 2.36 5.19
C LEU A 171 -26.42 3.25 4.97
N SER A 172 -27.04 3.76 6.03
CA SER A 172 -28.14 4.71 5.96
C SER A 172 -27.73 6.03 5.30
N GLU A 173 -26.57 6.58 5.65
CA GLU A 173 -25.99 7.78 5.01
C GLU A 173 -25.83 7.59 3.50
N LEU A 174 -25.50 6.38 3.07
CA LEU A 174 -25.37 6.01 1.67
C LEU A 174 -26.71 5.64 1.00
N ASN A 175 -27.82 5.62 1.75
CA ASN A 175 -29.11 5.04 1.34
C ASN A 175 -28.95 3.59 0.86
N PHE A 176 -28.20 2.78 1.60
CA PHE A 176 -27.94 1.37 1.36
C PHE A 176 -28.73 0.47 2.32
N THR A 177 -29.00 -0.75 1.89
CA THR A 177 -29.73 -1.75 2.66
C THR A 177 -28.77 -2.63 3.48
N PRO A 178 -28.92 -2.76 4.81
CA PRO A 178 -27.97 -3.48 5.67
C PRO A 178 -27.74 -4.96 5.32
N ASN A 179 -28.75 -5.62 4.73
CA ASN A 179 -28.73 -7.05 4.43
C ASN A 179 -28.14 -7.41 3.06
N LYS A 180 -27.72 -6.42 2.28
CA LYS A 180 -27.08 -6.64 0.98
C LYS A 180 -25.55 -6.63 1.13
N LYS A 181 -24.89 -7.43 0.31
CA LYS A 181 -23.41 -7.39 0.19
C LYS A 181 -22.97 -6.04 -0.34
N THR A 182 -21.92 -5.49 0.27
CA THR A 182 -21.35 -4.19 -0.10
C THR A 182 -19.92 -4.37 -0.60
N VAL A 183 -19.62 -3.82 -1.76
CA VAL A 183 -18.28 -3.81 -2.37
C VAL A 183 -17.73 -2.39 -2.34
N LEU A 184 -16.53 -2.23 -1.78
CA LEU A 184 -15.75 -1.00 -1.91
C LEU A 184 -14.89 -1.10 -3.16
N PHE A 185 -15.10 -0.20 -4.11
CA PHE A 185 -14.41 -0.22 -5.40
C PHE A 185 -13.53 1.03 -5.54
N PHE A 186 -12.21 0.85 -5.57
CA PHE A 186 -11.29 1.95 -5.83
C PHE A 186 -11.01 2.08 -7.34
N GLY A 187 -11.37 3.21 -7.91
CA GLY A 187 -11.17 3.54 -9.33
C GLY A 187 -9.71 3.79 -9.73
N GLY A 188 -8.79 3.68 -8.78
CA GLY A 188 -7.36 3.94 -8.98
C GLY A 188 -6.95 5.33 -8.52
N GLY A 189 -5.66 5.46 -8.17
CA GLY A 189 -5.10 6.70 -7.65
C GLY A 189 -4.88 7.76 -8.72
N GLU A 190 -4.20 8.82 -8.32
CA GLU A 190 -3.89 10.03 -9.09
C GLU A 190 -3.27 9.77 -10.49
N PHE A 191 -2.66 8.61 -10.69
CA PHE A 191 -1.97 8.25 -11.93
C PHE A 191 -2.88 7.72 -13.05
N GLY A 192 -4.15 7.35 -12.79
CA GLY A 192 -5.08 6.88 -13.79
C GLY A 192 -4.63 5.63 -14.58
N LEU A 193 -3.72 4.83 -13.98
CA LEU A 193 -3.16 3.63 -14.59
C LEU A 193 -4.24 2.56 -14.75
N GLY A 194 -4.29 1.95 -15.94
CA GLY A 194 -5.23 0.87 -16.23
C GLY A 194 -6.70 1.32 -16.30
N LYS A 195 -6.97 2.59 -16.63
CA LYS A 195 -8.34 3.15 -16.68
C LYS A 195 -9.31 2.25 -17.45
N THR A 196 -8.96 1.81 -18.64
CA THR A 196 -9.84 0.98 -19.49
C THR A 196 -10.20 -0.32 -18.77
N LYS A 197 -9.20 -1.04 -18.23
CA LYS A 197 -9.45 -2.30 -17.51
C LYS A 197 -10.19 -2.07 -16.20
N THR A 198 -9.94 -0.96 -15.48
CA THR A 198 -10.69 -0.61 -14.27
C THR A 198 -12.17 -0.37 -14.58
N VAL A 199 -12.47 0.35 -15.66
CA VAL A 199 -13.85 0.61 -16.10
C VAL A 199 -14.54 -0.67 -16.55
N GLU A 200 -13.86 -1.53 -17.32
CA GLU A 200 -14.35 -2.85 -17.71
C GLU A 200 -14.69 -3.73 -16.50
N ILE A 201 -13.81 -3.80 -15.51
CA ILE A 201 -14.06 -4.59 -14.28
C ILE A 201 -15.22 -3.98 -13.47
N PHE A 202 -15.31 -2.66 -13.38
CA PHE A 202 -16.44 -2.01 -12.71
C PHE A 202 -17.76 -2.36 -13.41
N GLU A 203 -17.80 -2.30 -14.74
CA GLU A 203 -18.97 -2.69 -15.53
C GLU A 203 -19.33 -4.16 -15.32
N CYS A 204 -18.33 -5.06 -15.25
CA CYS A 204 -18.56 -6.46 -14.91
C CYS A 204 -19.25 -6.62 -13.53
N PHE A 205 -18.78 -5.90 -12.50
CA PHE A 205 -19.42 -5.94 -11.18
C PHE A 205 -20.87 -5.47 -11.24
N VAL A 206 -21.13 -4.37 -11.94
CA VAL A 206 -22.47 -3.79 -12.06
C VAL A 206 -23.43 -4.75 -12.75
N LYS A 207 -23.00 -5.44 -13.82
CA LYS A 207 -23.81 -6.36 -14.61
C LYS A 207 -23.97 -7.74 -13.99
N LEU A 208 -22.86 -8.33 -13.50
CA LEU A 208 -22.88 -9.69 -12.92
C LEU A 208 -23.62 -9.77 -11.60
N PHE A 209 -23.60 -8.70 -10.80
CA PHE A 209 -24.08 -8.74 -9.43
C PHE A 209 -25.18 -7.69 -9.16
N PRO A 210 -26.39 -7.88 -9.72
CA PRO A 210 -27.48 -6.91 -9.58
C PRO A 210 -27.94 -6.70 -8.12
N ASN A 211 -27.67 -7.67 -7.24
CA ASN A 211 -28.14 -7.66 -5.85
C ASN A 211 -27.11 -7.09 -4.86
N ILE A 212 -25.90 -6.69 -5.30
CA ILE A 212 -24.90 -6.07 -4.43
C ILE A 212 -25.03 -4.55 -4.43
N GLN A 213 -24.43 -3.92 -3.43
CA GLN A 213 -24.23 -2.49 -3.31
C GLN A 213 -22.77 -2.15 -3.55
N ILE A 214 -22.48 -1.01 -4.19
CA ILE A 214 -21.10 -0.62 -4.51
C ILE A 214 -20.84 0.82 -4.04
N ILE A 215 -19.78 0.98 -3.26
CA ILE A 215 -19.19 2.28 -2.95
C ILE A 215 -17.97 2.44 -3.89
N ALA A 216 -18.13 3.23 -4.96
CA ALA A 216 -17.10 3.43 -5.98
C ALA A 216 -16.37 4.75 -5.73
N VAL A 217 -15.10 4.69 -5.33
CA VAL A 217 -14.27 5.86 -5.03
C VAL A 217 -13.36 6.16 -6.21
N ALA A 218 -13.67 7.20 -6.97
CA ALA A 218 -12.90 7.65 -8.13
C ALA A 218 -11.66 8.50 -7.74
N GLY A 219 -11.58 8.95 -6.48
CA GLY A 219 -10.52 9.83 -6.00
C GLY A 219 -10.58 11.20 -6.69
N LYS A 220 -9.44 11.77 -7.03
CA LYS A 220 -9.32 13.07 -7.76
C LYS A 220 -9.43 12.92 -9.27
N ASN A 221 -9.87 11.77 -9.78
CA ASN A 221 -9.91 11.47 -11.22
C ASN A 221 -11.31 11.69 -11.79
N GLU A 222 -11.59 12.91 -12.25
CA GLU A 222 -12.90 13.28 -12.85
C GLU A 222 -13.30 12.38 -14.03
N LYS A 223 -12.32 11.95 -14.86
CA LYS A 223 -12.61 11.05 -16.00
C LYS A 223 -13.05 9.66 -15.54
N MET A 224 -12.56 9.21 -14.39
CA MET A 224 -12.98 7.94 -13.79
C MET A 224 -14.37 8.06 -13.20
N LYS A 225 -14.63 9.14 -12.44
CA LYS A 225 -15.95 9.47 -11.89
C LYS A 225 -17.02 9.49 -12.98
N THR A 226 -16.77 10.25 -14.05
CA THR A 226 -17.68 10.33 -15.20
C THR A 226 -17.95 8.96 -15.84
N ALA A 227 -16.90 8.13 -16.02
CA ALA A 227 -17.05 6.80 -16.61
C ALA A 227 -17.89 5.88 -15.71
N PHE A 228 -17.67 5.90 -14.41
CA PHE A 228 -18.46 5.11 -13.45
C PHE A 228 -19.92 5.58 -13.39
N SER A 229 -20.16 6.89 -13.29
CA SER A 229 -21.51 7.45 -13.25
C SER A 229 -22.30 7.09 -14.52
N LYS A 230 -21.66 7.14 -15.69
CA LYS A 230 -22.30 6.75 -16.96
C LYS A 230 -22.76 5.28 -16.95
N ILE A 231 -21.93 4.37 -16.44
CA ILE A 231 -22.31 2.94 -16.33
C ILE A 231 -23.49 2.77 -15.36
N VAL A 232 -23.41 3.45 -14.20
CA VAL A 232 -24.49 3.37 -13.18
C VAL A 232 -25.83 3.85 -13.73
N GLU A 233 -25.84 4.94 -14.50
CA GLU A 233 -27.04 5.47 -15.17
C GLU A 233 -27.57 4.52 -16.24
N GLN A 234 -26.69 4.00 -17.11
CA GLN A 234 -27.05 3.08 -18.18
C GLN A 234 -27.67 1.78 -17.65
N GLU A 235 -27.12 1.25 -16.55
CA GLU A 235 -27.61 0.02 -15.90
C GLU A 235 -28.72 0.29 -14.86
N LYS A 236 -29.15 1.56 -14.70
CA LYS A 236 -30.20 1.99 -13.76
C LYS A 236 -29.94 1.55 -12.32
N ARG A 237 -28.69 1.69 -11.85
CA ARG A 237 -28.22 1.21 -10.53
C ARG A 237 -28.02 2.33 -9.50
N ASN A 238 -28.65 3.51 -9.70
CA ASN A 238 -28.47 4.67 -8.81
C ASN A 238 -28.95 4.47 -7.36
N ASP A 239 -29.83 3.50 -7.13
CA ASP A 239 -30.31 3.11 -5.81
C ASP A 239 -29.31 2.26 -5.02
N SER A 240 -28.43 1.54 -5.70
CA SER A 240 -27.50 0.56 -5.10
C SER A 240 -26.02 0.88 -5.31
N ILE A 241 -25.68 1.94 -6.02
CA ILE A 241 -24.28 2.34 -6.27
C ILE A 241 -24.08 3.82 -5.96
N ARG A 242 -23.01 4.14 -5.22
CA ARG A 242 -22.58 5.52 -4.96
C ARG A 242 -21.19 5.73 -5.56
N VAL A 243 -21.13 6.68 -6.51
CA VAL A 243 -19.86 7.11 -7.12
C VAL A 243 -19.37 8.36 -6.39
N LEU A 244 -18.25 8.22 -5.70
CA LEU A 244 -17.66 9.25 -4.85
C LEU A 244 -16.35 9.77 -5.45
N GLU A 245 -16.05 11.02 -5.16
CA GLU A 245 -14.74 11.63 -5.35
C GLU A 245 -13.73 11.17 -4.27
N PHE A 246 -12.70 11.98 -4.03
CA PHE A 246 -11.79 11.77 -2.92
C PHE A 246 -12.57 11.83 -1.59
N THR A 247 -12.27 10.89 -0.70
CA THR A 247 -12.92 10.79 0.60
C THR A 247 -11.92 10.45 1.71
N ASN A 248 -12.18 10.98 2.90
CA ASN A 248 -11.49 10.61 4.14
C ASN A 248 -12.22 9.49 4.91
N LYS A 249 -13.34 9.00 4.41
CA LYS A 249 -14.18 7.97 5.05
C LYS A 249 -13.80 6.54 4.63
N VAL A 250 -12.56 6.32 4.17
CA VAL A 250 -12.11 4.98 3.77
C VAL A 250 -12.21 3.95 4.90
N PRO A 251 -11.78 4.26 6.15
CA PRO A 251 -11.95 3.31 7.25
C PRO A 251 -13.40 2.92 7.52
N GLU A 252 -14.32 3.89 7.47
CA GLU A 252 -15.77 3.69 7.62
C GLU A 252 -16.30 2.79 6.51
N PHE A 253 -15.94 3.07 5.26
CA PHE A 253 -16.41 2.28 4.11
C PHE A 253 -15.83 0.87 4.11
N MET A 254 -14.56 0.68 4.51
CA MET A 254 -14.00 -0.64 4.69
C MET A 254 -14.72 -1.43 5.79
N SER A 255 -15.15 -0.76 6.88
CA SER A 255 -15.82 -1.43 8.00
C SER A 255 -17.20 -2.01 7.65
N VAL A 256 -17.86 -1.47 6.61
CA VAL A 256 -19.21 -1.90 6.18
C VAL A 256 -19.17 -2.79 4.94
N SER A 257 -18.04 -2.92 4.29
CA SER A 257 -17.86 -3.69 3.06
C SER A 257 -17.59 -5.18 3.32
N ASP A 258 -17.96 -6.01 2.36
CA ASP A 258 -17.70 -7.45 2.35
C ASP A 258 -16.49 -7.81 1.47
N LEU A 259 -16.10 -6.91 0.56
CA LEU A 259 -15.04 -7.06 -0.42
C LEU A 259 -14.47 -5.69 -0.81
N VAL A 260 -13.18 -5.65 -1.13
CA VAL A 260 -12.58 -4.45 -1.74
C VAL A 260 -11.96 -4.78 -3.10
N VAL A 261 -12.21 -3.92 -4.09
CA VAL A 261 -11.55 -3.96 -5.41
C VAL A 261 -10.50 -2.86 -5.44
N THR A 262 -9.24 -3.22 -5.58
CA THR A 262 -8.14 -2.26 -5.43
C THR A 262 -6.85 -2.72 -6.12
N LYS A 263 -5.85 -1.85 -6.13
CA LYS A 263 -4.45 -2.21 -6.39
C LYS A 263 -3.80 -2.76 -5.11
N PRO A 264 -2.82 -3.65 -5.24
CA PRO A 264 -2.17 -4.30 -4.09
C PRO A 264 -1.04 -3.45 -3.50
N GLY A 265 -1.26 -2.15 -3.33
CA GLY A 265 -0.30 -1.27 -2.65
C GLY A 265 -0.19 -1.60 -1.16
N GLY A 266 1.01 -1.49 -0.58
CA GLY A 266 1.28 -1.95 0.78
C GLY A 266 0.34 -1.37 1.85
N LEU A 267 0.04 -0.06 1.80
CA LEU A 267 -0.89 0.57 2.76
C LEU A 267 -2.32 0.05 2.59
N THR A 268 -2.87 0.10 1.36
CA THR A 268 -4.24 -0.35 1.11
C THR A 268 -4.43 -1.83 1.44
N THR A 269 -3.42 -2.67 1.15
CA THR A 269 -3.42 -4.08 1.54
C THR A 269 -3.48 -4.23 3.07
N SER A 270 -2.64 -3.50 3.81
CA SER A 270 -2.62 -3.54 5.28
C SER A 270 -3.94 -3.06 5.90
N GLU A 271 -4.53 -2.02 5.33
CA GLU A 271 -5.84 -1.49 5.72
C GLU A 271 -6.97 -2.51 5.46
N SER A 272 -6.93 -3.17 4.30
CA SER A 272 -7.88 -4.23 3.95
C SER A 272 -7.76 -5.44 4.88
N LEU A 273 -6.54 -5.89 5.18
CA LEU A 273 -6.29 -6.97 6.14
C LEU A 273 -6.79 -6.61 7.55
N ALA A 274 -6.53 -5.37 8.01
CA ALA A 274 -6.99 -4.89 9.31
C ALA A 274 -8.52 -4.81 9.39
N SER A 275 -9.18 -4.53 8.27
CA SER A 275 -10.63 -4.48 8.11
C SER A 275 -11.25 -5.85 7.79
N LYS A 276 -10.46 -6.92 7.73
CA LYS A 276 -10.87 -8.30 7.39
C LYS A 276 -11.55 -8.39 6.02
N LEU A 277 -11.09 -7.58 5.04
CA LEU A 277 -11.67 -7.52 3.70
C LEU A 277 -10.89 -8.39 2.71
N PRO A 278 -11.52 -9.41 2.12
CA PRO A 278 -11.05 -10.05 0.89
C PRO A 278 -10.86 -9.02 -0.23
N MET A 279 -9.96 -9.31 -1.15
CA MET A 279 -9.59 -8.38 -2.21
C MET A 279 -9.83 -8.95 -3.61
N VAL A 280 -10.25 -8.09 -4.54
CA VAL A 280 -10.05 -8.29 -5.97
C VAL A 280 -8.97 -7.32 -6.41
N ILE A 281 -7.86 -7.87 -6.87
CA ILE A 281 -6.69 -7.10 -7.29
C ILE A 281 -6.80 -6.78 -8.76
N ILE A 282 -6.63 -5.50 -9.08
CA ILE A 282 -6.68 -4.97 -10.43
C ILE A 282 -5.46 -4.08 -10.71
N ASN A 283 -4.96 -4.13 -11.94
CA ASN A 283 -3.93 -3.22 -12.47
C ASN A 283 -2.74 -2.97 -11.51
N PRO A 284 -2.07 -3.99 -10.99
CA PRO A 284 -0.84 -3.79 -10.23
C PRO A 284 0.21 -3.11 -11.11
N ILE A 285 1.05 -2.29 -10.51
CA ILE A 285 2.23 -1.76 -11.19
C ILE A 285 3.24 -2.90 -11.35
N PRO A 286 3.79 -3.11 -12.56
CA PRO A 286 4.76 -4.17 -12.79
C PRO A 286 5.94 -4.13 -11.82
N GLY A 287 6.35 -5.30 -11.38
CA GLY A 287 7.37 -5.48 -10.34
C GLY A 287 6.74 -5.58 -8.96
N GLN A 288 6.97 -4.62 -8.10
CA GLN A 288 6.63 -4.65 -6.69
C GLN A 288 5.14 -4.92 -6.38
N GLU A 289 4.20 -4.25 -7.10
CA GLU A 289 2.78 -4.50 -6.85
C GLU A 289 2.33 -5.86 -7.44
N GLU A 290 2.97 -6.36 -8.50
CA GLU A 290 2.68 -7.71 -9.00
C GLU A 290 3.14 -8.78 -8.00
N GLU A 291 4.29 -8.59 -7.36
CA GLU A 291 4.78 -9.48 -6.30
C GLU A 291 3.84 -9.46 -5.09
N ASN A 292 3.32 -8.28 -4.71
CA ASN A 292 2.30 -8.16 -3.67
C ASN A 292 1.00 -8.89 -4.08
N ALA A 293 0.55 -8.74 -5.34
CA ALA A 293 -0.65 -9.41 -5.85
C ALA A 293 -0.50 -10.93 -5.81
N GLN A 294 0.65 -11.44 -6.24
CA GLN A 294 0.97 -12.86 -6.20
C GLN A 294 0.93 -13.40 -4.77
N PHE A 295 1.58 -12.69 -3.83
CA PHE A 295 1.56 -13.06 -2.41
C PHE A 295 0.13 -13.17 -1.86
N LEU A 296 -0.74 -12.22 -2.18
CA LEU A 296 -2.12 -12.20 -1.71
C LEU A 296 -2.97 -13.30 -2.33
N GLU A 297 -2.78 -13.59 -3.62
CA GLU A 297 -3.45 -14.69 -4.34
C GLU A 297 -3.02 -16.06 -3.78
N GLU A 298 -1.72 -16.28 -3.58
CA GLU A 298 -1.16 -17.53 -3.02
C GLU A 298 -1.63 -17.79 -1.58
N ASN A 299 -1.91 -16.76 -0.81
CA ASN A 299 -2.46 -16.90 0.55
C ASN A 299 -3.99 -16.97 0.58
N GLY A 300 -4.66 -17.04 -0.56
CA GLY A 300 -6.12 -17.15 -0.65
C GLY A 300 -6.88 -15.94 -0.09
N ILE A 301 -6.28 -14.75 -0.17
CA ILE A 301 -6.85 -13.49 0.30
C ILE A 301 -7.45 -12.70 -0.86
N ALA A 302 -6.90 -12.88 -2.03
CA ALA A 302 -7.27 -12.10 -3.21
C ALA A 302 -7.57 -12.98 -4.43
N ILE A 303 -8.42 -12.44 -5.30
CA ILE A 303 -8.55 -12.84 -6.70
C ILE A 303 -7.80 -11.80 -7.52
N TRP A 304 -6.75 -12.19 -8.22
CA TRP A 304 -6.02 -11.29 -9.11
C TRP A 304 -6.55 -11.38 -10.54
N ILE A 305 -7.11 -10.27 -11.05
CA ILE A 305 -7.53 -10.12 -12.45
C ILE A 305 -6.33 -9.60 -13.24
N LYS A 306 -5.64 -10.50 -13.95
CA LYS A 306 -4.47 -10.18 -14.76
C LYS A 306 -4.89 -9.45 -16.05
N LYS A 307 -3.92 -8.87 -16.74
CA LYS A 307 -4.15 -8.03 -17.92
C LYS A 307 -5.00 -8.71 -19.02
N TYR A 308 -4.76 -9.99 -19.24
CA TYR A 308 -5.41 -10.76 -20.31
C TYR A 308 -6.53 -11.69 -19.82
N ASP A 309 -6.82 -11.70 -18.51
CA ASP A 309 -7.93 -12.47 -17.98
C ASP A 309 -9.27 -11.87 -18.45
N ASN A 310 -10.25 -12.74 -18.64
CA ASN A 310 -11.64 -12.35 -18.79
C ASN A 310 -12.22 -12.05 -17.37
N PRO A 311 -12.57 -10.79 -17.06
CA PRO A 311 -13.08 -10.47 -15.73
C PRO A 311 -14.38 -11.21 -15.39
N TYR A 312 -15.24 -11.49 -16.38
CA TYR A 312 -16.49 -12.23 -16.18
C TYR A 312 -16.21 -13.64 -15.64
N GLU A 313 -15.31 -14.38 -16.26
CA GLU A 313 -14.96 -15.75 -15.84
C GLU A 313 -14.33 -15.76 -14.44
N LYS A 314 -13.44 -14.79 -14.14
CA LYS A 314 -12.77 -14.68 -12.85
C LYS A 314 -13.74 -14.34 -11.72
N LEU A 315 -14.77 -13.54 -12.00
CA LEU A 315 -15.68 -13.02 -11.00
C LEU A 315 -16.97 -13.82 -10.84
N GLN A 316 -17.35 -14.64 -11.83
CA GLN A 316 -18.66 -15.33 -11.83
C GLN A 316 -18.95 -16.13 -10.56
N ASN A 317 -17.93 -16.71 -9.93
CA ASN A 317 -18.08 -17.51 -8.72
C ASN A 317 -17.95 -16.70 -7.41
N LEU A 318 -17.63 -15.40 -7.50
CA LEU A 318 -17.26 -14.58 -6.34
C LEU A 318 -18.35 -14.52 -5.27
N PHE A 319 -19.63 -14.45 -5.69
CA PHE A 319 -20.78 -14.40 -4.76
C PHE A 319 -21.69 -15.62 -4.89
N SER A 320 -21.50 -16.48 -5.88
CA SER A 320 -22.29 -17.71 -6.07
C SER A 320 -21.75 -18.89 -5.25
N ASP A 321 -20.45 -18.91 -4.99
CA ASP A 321 -19.85 -19.88 -4.05
C ASP A 321 -19.99 -19.34 -2.61
N PRO A 322 -20.85 -19.97 -1.77
CA PRO A 322 -21.07 -19.50 -0.42
C PRO A 322 -19.87 -19.64 0.52
N LYS A 323 -18.85 -20.44 0.13
CA LYS A 323 -17.63 -20.69 0.92
C LYS A 323 -16.50 -19.74 0.55
N LEU A 324 -16.49 -19.19 -0.64
CA LEU A 324 -15.33 -18.44 -1.17
C LEU A 324 -15.01 -17.20 -0.32
N LEU A 325 -15.94 -16.27 -0.20
CA LEU A 325 -15.72 -15.04 0.59
C LEU A 325 -15.47 -15.32 2.08
N PRO A 326 -16.19 -16.21 2.77
CA PRO A 326 -15.86 -16.59 4.15
C PRO A 326 -14.44 -17.12 4.29
N THR A 327 -13.99 -18.03 3.42
CA THR A 327 -12.63 -18.60 3.46
C THR A 327 -11.58 -17.50 3.22
N MET A 328 -11.80 -16.65 2.23
CA MET A 328 -10.92 -15.50 1.98
C MET A 328 -10.83 -14.57 3.20
N LYS A 329 -11.95 -14.31 3.88
CA LYS A 329 -12.02 -13.49 5.08
C LYS A 329 -11.23 -14.11 6.25
N GLU A 330 -11.37 -15.42 6.49
CA GLU A 330 -10.57 -16.12 7.49
C GLU A 330 -9.06 -16.01 7.20
N ASN A 331 -8.67 -16.09 5.93
CA ASN A 331 -7.28 -15.92 5.52
C ASN A 331 -6.78 -14.49 5.74
N THR A 332 -7.63 -13.47 5.54
CA THR A 332 -7.25 -12.08 5.88
C THR A 332 -6.99 -11.93 7.37
N GLU A 333 -7.78 -12.55 8.23
CA GLU A 333 -7.62 -12.51 9.69
C GLU A 333 -6.28 -13.12 10.14
N LYS A 334 -5.85 -14.24 9.54
CA LYS A 334 -4.58 -14.91 9.86
C LYS A 334 -3.36 -14.04 9.56
N LEU A 335 -3.42 -13.20 8.53
CA LEU A 335 -2.32 -12.32 8.13
C LEU A 335 -2.44 -10.88 8.66
N SER A 336 -3.56 -10.55 9.29
CA SER A 336 -3.81 -9.21 9.79
C SER A 336 -2.87 -8.81 10.92
N LYS A 337 -2.21 -7.68 10.76
CA LYS A 337 -1.35 -7.03 11.77
C LYS A 337 -1.93 -5.66 12.18
N LYS A 338 -3.22 -5.64 12.53
CA LYS A 338 -3.96 -4.39 12.77
C LYS A 338 -3.35 -3.46 13.84
N TYR A 339 -2.56 -4.00 14.78
CA TYR A 339 -1.86 -3.24 15.82
C TYR A 339 -0.40 -2.93 15.47
N SER A 340 -0.03 -3.00 14.19
CA SER A 340 1.34 -2.76 13.71
C SER A 340 1.95 -1.46 14.24
N THR A 341 1.20 -0.37 14.18
CA THR A 341 1.65 0.96 14.66
C THR A 341 2.01 0.94 16.15
N GLN A 342 1.15 0.35 16.98
CA GLN A 342 1.37 0.25 18.43
C GLN A 342 2.55 -0.67 18.76
N ASN A 343 2.67 -1.80 18.03
CA ASN A 343 3.76 -2.77 18.24
C ASN A 343 5.12 -2.16 17.87
N ILE A 344 5.19 -1.43 16.73
CA ILE A 344 6.41 -0.70 16.35
C ILE A 344 6.79 0.33 17.41
N CYS A 345 5.82 1.12 17.90
CA CYS A 345 6.09 2.09 18.97
C CYS A 345 6.61 1.43 20.24
N LYS A 346 6.03 0.30 20.67
CA LYS A 346 6.51 -0.45 21.85
C LYS A 346 7.95 -0.93 21.69
N ILE A 347 8.33 -1.41 20.51
CA ILE A 347 9.70 -1.90 20.26
C ILE A 347 10.71 -0.74 20.25
N LEU A 348 10.31 0.43 19.76
CA LEU A 348 11.21 1.57 19.60
C LEU A 348 11.36 2.40 20.88
N PHE A 349 10.34 2.44 21.76
CA PHE A 349 10.26 3.40 22.85
C PHE A 349 10.06 2.79 24.25
N ASN A 350 9.94 1.47 24.35
CA ASN A 350 9.96 0.73 25.62
C ASN A 350 11.26 -0.07 25.74
#